data_9d419a466317d907b6bbc17dcec1ddd9
#
_entry.id   9d419a466317d907b6bbc17dcec1ddd9
#
_cell.length_a   1.000
_cell.length_b   1.000
_cell.length_c   1.000
_cell.angle_alpha   90.00
_cell.angle_beta   90.00
_cell.angle_gamma   90.00
#
_symmetry.space_group_name_H-M   'P 1'
#
loop_
_entity.id
_entity.type
_entity.pdbx_description
1 polymer ?
#
loop_
_entity_poly.entity_id
_entity_poly.type
_entity_poly.pdbx_seq_one_letter_code
_entity_poly.pdbx_strand_id
1 'polypeptide(L)'
;MNQDQCFLLGKITKPFSFKGEVVLWMDVDDKAAYMDVATLWIPQQSILVPYAVESIKVNKDRFVVRLSDVNTEDQAKGLSGKDVWLPLTDMAPLPEGKFYFHEVQGWTAVDRASDEAVGTILHVVDQGAYPMLEVDFGEGNTGFIPLPEHVTIDVKRDAQTLVLDLPDGLLDVYSVSYTHLTLPTKA
;
A
#
# COMPACT_ATOMS: atom_id res chain seq x y z
N MET A 1 2.61 14.01 18.44
CA MET A 1 2.30 12.77 17.70
C MET A 1 3.61 12.10 17.34
N ASN A 2 3.71 10.78 17.46
CA ASN A 2 4.94 10.06 17.13
C ASN A 2 4.97 9.74 15.64
N GLN A 3 6.12 9.86 15.00
CA GLN A 3 6.26 9.61 13.55
C GLN A 3 5.90 8.17 13.16
N ASP A 4 6.11 7.22 14.08
CA ASP A 4 5.74 5.80 13.90
C ASP A 4 4.22 5.57 13.76
N GLN A 5 3.40 6.55 14.14
CA GLN A 5 1.93 6.53 14.02
C GLN A 5 1.42 7.29 12.80
N CYS A 6 2.33 7.69 11.91
CA CYS A 6 2.05 8.49 10.73
C CYS A 6 2.63 7.83 9.48
N PHE A 7 2.03 8.12 8.34
CA PHE A 7 2.59 7.81 7.03
C PHE A 7 2.98 9.10 6.30
N LEU A 8 3.92 8.99 5.38
CA LEU A 8 4.37 10.09 4.54
C LEU A 8 3.33 10.34 3.45
N LEU A 9 2.69 11.51 3.47
CA LEU A 9 1.79 11.94 2.39
C LEU A 9 2.56 12.52 1.20
N GLY A 10 3.67 13.21 1.46
CA GLY A 10 4.43 13.86 0.42
C GLY A 10 5.36 14.96 0.95
N LYS A 11 5.58 16.00 0.15
CA LYS A 11 6.53 17.07 0.46
C LYS A 11 6.04 18.44 -0.02
N ILE A 12 6.24 19.48 0.80
CA ILE A 12 6.09 20.86 0.37
C ILE A 12 7.29 21.24 -0.49
N THR A 13 7.04 21.59 -1.75
CA THR A 13 8.11 21.85 -2.71
C THR A 13 8.55 23.33 -2.72
N LYS A 14 7.58 24.26 -2.69
CA LYS A 14 7.86 25.70 -2.76
C LYS A 14 6.64 26.53 -2.35
N PRO A 15 6.81 27.83 -2.05
CA PRO A 15 5.72 28.76 -1.95
C PRO A 15 4.97 28.89 -3.29
N PHE A 16 3.67 29.13 -3.24
CA PHE A 16 2.83 29.35 -4.41
C PHE A 16 2.44 30.83 -4.59
N SER A 17 2.11 31.51 -3.49
CA SER A 17 1.65 32.89 -3.52
C SER A 17 2.18 33.72 -2.34
N PHE A 18 2.08 35.03 -2.45
CA PHE A 18 2.41 35.99 -1.37
C PHE A 18 1.50 35.82 -0.12
N LYS A 19 0.37 35.14 -0.29
CA LYS A 19 -0.58 34.86 0.79
C LYS A 19 -0.25 33.65 1.64
N GLY A 20 0.92 33.07 1.47
CA GLY A 20 1.37 31.90 2.24
C GLY A 20 0.90 30.54 1.73
N GLU A 21 0.29 30.47 0.54
CA GLU A 21 -0.02 29.19 -0.08
C GLU A 21 1.25 28.45 -0.47
N VAL A 22 1.22 27.13 -0.36
CA VAL A 22 2.36 26.23 -0.67
C VAL A 22 1.98 25.22 -1.74
N VAL A 23 2.96 24.75 -2.48
CA VAL A 23 2.81 23.62 -3.41
C VAL A 23 3.16 22.35 -2.68
N LEU A 24 2.20 21.44 -2.57
CA LEU A 24 2.37 20.09 -2.06
C LEU A 24 2.55 19.13 -3.23
N TRP A 25 3.58 18.32 -3.19
CA TRP A 25 3.75 17.12 -3.99
C TRP A 25 3.33 15.91 -3.16
N MET A 26 2.37 15.14 -3.63
CA MET A 26 1.85 13.97 -2.93
C MET A 26 2.49 12.71 -3.49
N ASP A 27 3.00 11.85 -2.61
CA ASP A 27 3.64 10.57 -2.90
C ASP A 27 2.71 9.42 -2.53
N VAL A 28 1.50 9.48 -3.08
CA VAL A 28 0.46 8.46 -2.88
C VAL A 28 -0.25 8.19 -4.20
N ASP A 29 -0.78 6.98 -4.37
CA ASP A 29 -1.47 6.57 -5.60
C ASP A 29 -2.79 7.32 -5.79
N ASP A 30 -3.66 7.29 -4.79
CA ASP A 30 -4.94 8.01 -4.81
C ASP A 30 -4.83 9.37 -4.12
N LYS A 31 -4.43 10.37 -4.90
CA LYS A 31 -4.31 11.76 -4.43
C LYS A 31 -5.66 12.41 -4.15
N ALA A 32 -6.72 11.93 -4.78
CA ALA A 32 -8.06 12.49 -4.62
C ALA A 32 -8.61 12.24 -3.21
N ALA A 33 -8.27 11.12 -2.62
CA ALA A 33 -8.68 10.75 -1.26
C ALA A 33 -8.18 11.72 -0.18
N TYR A 34 -7.14 12.52 -0.48
CA TYR A 34 -6.51 13.44 0.49
C TYR A 34 -6.81 14.91 0.22
N MET A 35 -7.80 15.22 -0.64
CA MET A 35 -8.16 16.61 -0.95
C MET A 35 -8.90 17.32 0.17
N ASP A 36 -9.56 16.59 1.06
CA ASP A 36 -10.38 17.12 2.14
C ASP A 36 -9.78 16.92 3.53
N VAL A 37 -8.47 16.66 3.63
CA VAL A 37 -7.81 16.48 4.93
C VAL A 37 -7.83 17.78 5.73
N ALA A 38 -8.22 17.70 6.99
CA ALA A 38 -8.35 18.84 7.87
C ALA A 38 -7.01 19.33 8.46
N THR A 39 -6.02 18.45 8.55
CA THR A 39 -4.74 18.74 9.21
C THR A 39 -3.59 18.04 8.50
N LEU A 40 -2.50 18.77 8.27
CA LEU A 40 -1.23 18.23 7.82
C LEU A 40 -0.21 18.29 8.95
N TRP A 41 0.58 17.25 9.12
CA TRP A 41 1.62 17.19 10.12
C TRP A 41 2.98 17.44 9.47
N ILE A 42 3.67 18.50 9.90
CA ILE A 42 4.91 18.96 9.29
C ILE A 42 6.01 18.98 10.37
N PRO A 43 7.17 18.37 10.14
CA PRO A 43 8.24 18.36 11.12
C PRO A 43 8.81 19.77 11.33
N GLN A 44 8.86 20.16 12.61
CA GLN A 44 9.56 21.34 13.11
C GLN A 44 10.63 20.85 14.09
N GLN A 45 11.89 21.02 13.71
CA GLN A 45 13.02 20.39 14.42
C GLN A 45 12.83 18.85 14.49
N SER A 46 12.51 18.27 15.63
CA SER A 46 12.31 16.83 15.79
C SER A 46 10.86 16.45 16.17
N ILE A 47 9.91 17.37 16.02
CA ILE A 47 8.52 17.18 16.46
C ILE A 47 7.58 17.41 15.27
N LEU A 48 6.58 16.54 15.10
CA LEU A 48 5.50 16.75 14.15
C LEU A 48 4.51 17.79 14.73
N VAL A 49 4.37 18.90 14.01
CA VAL A 49 3.46 20.00 14.36
C VAL A 49 2.24 19.96 13.45
N PRO A 50 1.01 20.00 14.00
CA PRO A 50 -0.20 20.04 13.19
C PRO A 50 -0.40 21.43 12.58
N TYR A 51 -0.74 21.47 11.29
CA TYR A 51 -1.17 22.64 10.55
C TYR A 51 -2.58 22.44 10.05
N ALA A 52 -3.52 23.29 10.46
CA ALA A 52 -4.89 23.23 9.96
C ALA A 52 -4.95 23.63 8.48
N VAL A 53 -5.66 22.84 7.70
CA VAL A 53 -5.83 23.07 6.25
C VAL A 53 -7.12 23.84 6.02
N GLU A 54 -7.02 24.99 5.34
CA GLU A 54 -8.18 25.76 4.90
C GLU A 54 -8.70 25.27 3.55
N SER A 55 -7.79 24.93 2.65
CA SER A 55 -8.15 24.39 1.34
C SER A 55 -6.97 23.70 0.65
N ILE A 56 -7.29 22.66 -0.13
CA ILE A 56 -6.40 22.07 -1.11
C ILE A 56 -7.05 22.23 -2.48
N LYS A 57 -6.31 22.75 -3.46
CA LYS A 57 -6.78 22.97 -4.82
C LYS A 57 -5.83 22.40 -5.83
N VAL A 58 -6.37 21.83 -6.89
CA VAL A 58 -5.57 21.40 -8.04
C VAL A 58 -5.36 22.61 -8.97
N ASN A 59 -4.11 22.93 -9.24
CA ASN A 59 -3.72 23.95 -10.21
C ASN A 59 -2.78 23.30 -11.24
N LYS A 60 -3.31 22.99 -12.42
CA LYS A 60 -2.67 22.13 -13.41
C LYS A 60 -2.35 20.78 -12.74
N ASP A 61 -1.09 20.34 -12.69
CA ASP A 61 -0.66 19.09 -12.07
C ASP A 61 -0.10 19.27 -10.64
N ARG A 62 -0.50 20.37 -9.95
CA ARG A 62 0.05 20.72 -8.63
C ARG A 62 -1.07 20.88 -7.62
N PHE A 63 -0.83 20.41 -6.41
CA PHE A 63 -1.71 20.63 -5.27
C PHE A 63 -1.28 21.92 -4.56
N VAL A 64 -2.14 22.91 -4.54
CA VAL A 64 -1.93 24.18 -3.83
C VAL A 64 -2.68 24.11 -2.52
N VAL A 65 -1.94 24.20 -1.43
CA VAL A 65 -2.48 24.10 -0.07
C VAL A 65 -2.45 25.47 0.61
N ARG A 66 -3.56 25.82 1.23
CA ARG A 66 -3.69 26.94 2.14
C ARG A 66 -3.75 26.42 3.57
N LEU A 67 -2.81 26.88 4.41
CA LEU A 67 -2.74 26.56 5.82
C LEU A 67 -3.16 27.79 6.65
N SER A 68 -3.92 27.59 7.74
CA SER A 68 -4.51 28.68 8.52
C SER A 68 -3.47 29.62 9.15
N ASP A 69 -2.34 29.07 9.59
CA ASP A 69 -1.30 29.82 10.29
C ASP A 69 -0.16 30.32 9.39
N VAL A 70 -0.27 30.09 8.06
CA VAL A 70 0.75 30.47 7.07
C VAL A 70 0.19 31.55 6.16
N ASN A 71 0.44 32.82 6.50
CA ASN A 71 -0.18 33.98 5.88
C ASN A 71 0.78 34.84 5.04
N THR A 72 2.07 34.50 5.04
CA THR A 72 3.10 35.22 4.30
C THR A 72 3.97 34.28 3.48
N GLU A 73 4.57 34.84 2.44
CA GLU A 73 5.52 34.09 1.59
C GLU A 73 6.73 33.58 2.39
N ASP A 74 7.22 34.36 3.37
CA ASP A 74 8.38 33.96 4.17
C ASP A 74 8.05 32.77 5.09
N GLN A 75 6.84 32.74 5.66
CA GLN A 75 6.36 31.56 6.40
C GLN A 75 6.27 30.34 5.49
N ALA A 76 5.72 30.51 4.28
CA ALA A 76 5.66 29.43 3.28
C ALA A 76 7.05 28.94 2.84
N LYS A 77 8.02 29.85 2.69
CA LYS A 77 9.43 29.50 2.43
C LYS A 77 10.02 28.65 3.55
N GLY A 78 9.69 28.94 4.80
CA GLY A 78 10.13 28.16 5.96
C GLY A 78 9.61 26.72 5.98
N LEU A 79 8.55 26.42 5.23
CA LEU A 79 8.00 25.08 5.06
C LEU A 79 8.53 24.35 3.82
N SER A 80 9.18 25.04 2.91
CA SER A 80 9.70 24.45 1.67
C SER A 80 10.73 23.36 1.95
N GLY A 81 10.63 22.25 1.24
CA GLY A 81 11.48 21.07 1.40
C GLY A 81 11.13 20.17 2.58
N LYS A 82 10.09 20.52 3.36
CA LYS A 82 9.67 19.68 4.48
C LYS A 82 8.70 18.60 4.02
N ASP A 83 8.84 17.43 4.65
CA ASP A 83 7.95 16.31 4.47
C ASP A 83 6.61 16.59 5.15
N VAL A 84 5.54 16.01 4.61
CA VAL A 84 4.18 16.14 5.12
C VAL A 84 3.66 14.77 5.49
N TRP A 85 3.16 14.65 6.71
CA TRP A 85 2.72 13.40 7.31
C TRP A 85 1.24 13.46 7.66
N LEU A 86 0.59 12.30 7.62
CA LEU A 86 -0.76 12.09 8.14
C LEU A 86 -0.77 10.92 9.12
N PRO A 87 -1.69 10.92 10.10
CA PRO A 87 -1.91 9.76 10.95
C PRO A 87 -2.25 8.52 10.14
N LEU A 88 -1.82 7.34 10.57
CA LEU A 88 -2.21 6.06 9.94
C LEU A 88 -3.73 5.86 9.93
N THR A 89 -4.46 6.47 10.89
CA THR A 89 -5.93 6.46 10.92
C THR A 89 -6.59 7.17 9.76
N ASP A 90 -5.88 8.11 9.14
CA ASP A 90 -6.37 8.92 8.02
C ASP A 90 -5.94 8.33 6.66
N MET A 91 -5.29 7.14 6.69
CA MET A 91 -4.92 6.44 5.48
C MET A 91 -6.18 6.03 4.72
N ALA A 92 -6.29 6.49 3.49
CA ALA A 92 -7.43 6.13 2.64
C ALA A 92 -7.48 4.60 2.46
N PRO A 93 -8.67 4.00 2.52
CA PRO A 93 -8.79 2.59 2.20
C PRO A 93 -8.28 2.36 0.77
N LEU A 94 -7.51 1.31 0.59
CA LEU A 94 -7.05 0.93 -0.74
C LEU A 94 -8.27 0.62 -1.63
N PRO A 95 -8.21 0.93 -2.94
CA PRO A 95 -9.22 0.52 -3.90
C PRO A 95 -9.51 -0.98 -3.81
N GLU A 96 -10.71 -1.39 -4.24
CA GLU A 96 -11.08 -2.81 -4.29
C GLU A 96 -10.01 -3.62 -5.03
N GLY A 97 -9.65 -4.77 -4.47
CA GLY A 97 -8.61 -5.63 -5.01
C GLY A 97 -7.17 -5.19 -4.72
N LYS A 98 -6.95 -4.06 -4.01
CA LYS A 98 -5.62 -3.62 -3.57
C LYS A 98 -5.41 -3.93 -2.09
N PHE A 99 -4.18 -4.28 -1.76
CA PHE A 99 -3.75 -4.57 -0.39
C PHE A 99 -2.29 -4.18 -0.19
N TYR A 100 -1.91 -3.93 1.06
CA TYR A 100 -0.51 -3.73 1.41
C TYR A 100 0.20 -5.09 1.54
N PHE A 101 1.40 -5.22 0.99
CA PHE A 101 2.13 -6.49 0.98
C PHE A 101 2.38 -7.06 2.38
N HIS A 102 2.63 -6.20 3.36
CA HIS A 102 2.82 -6.62 4.75
C HIS A 102 1.50 -7.00 5.45
N GLU A 103 0.35 -6.52 4.95
CA GLU A 103 -0.97 -6.75 5.55
C GLU A 103 -1.40 -8.21 5.41
N VAL A 104 -1.10 -8.82 4.26
CA VAL A 104 -1.61 -10.15 3.91
C VAL A 104 -0.76 -11.31 4.39
N GLN A 105 0.34 -11.03 5.08
CA GLN A 105 1.16 -12.09 5.67
C GLN A 105 0.40 -12.86 6.75
N GLY A 106 0.37 -14.18 6.63
CA GLY A 106 -0.40 -15.06 7.50
C GLY A 106 -1.87 -15.23 7.11
N TRP A 107 -2.34 -14.54 6.06
CA TRP A 107 -3.71 -14.69 5.56
C TRP A 107 -3.88 -15.96 4.74
N THR A 108 -5.14 -16.39 4.59
CA THR A 108 -5.50 -17.52 3.75
C THR A 108 -5.71 -17.07 2.30
N ALA A 109 -5.03 -17.75 1.36
CA ALA A 109 -5.35 -17.66 -0.05
C ALA A 109 -6.48 -18.63 -0.38
N VAL A 110 -7.48 -18.16 -1.11
CA VAL A 110 -8.65 -18.95 -1.54
C VAL A 110 -8.77 -18.85 -3.06
N ASP A 111 -8.97 -19.97 -3.72
CA ASP A 111 -9.27 -19.98 -5.14
C ASP A 111 -10.74 -19.62 -5.38
N ARG A 112 -10.99 -18.65 -6.25
CA ARG A 112 -12.33 -18.17 -6.58
C ARG A 112 -13.19 -19.23 -7.26
N ALA A 113 -12.59 -20.07 -8.09
CA ALA A 113 -13.32 -21.04 -8.89
C ALA A 113 -13.87 -22.20 -8.05
N SER A 114 -13.08 -22.68 -7.09
CA SER A 114 -13.46 -23.81 -6.22
C SER A 114 -14.03 -23.36 -4.88
N ASP A 115 -13.83 -22.10 -4.47
CA ASP A 115 -14.07 -21.57 -3.12
C ASP A 115 -13.33 -22.34 -2.02
N GLU A 116 -12.21 -23.00 -2.39
CA GLU A 116 -11.39 -23.76 -1.46
C GLU A 116 -10.15 -22.96 -1.02
N ALA A 117 -9.73 -23.22 0.23
CA ALA A 117 -8.49 -22.66 0.74
C ALA A 117 -7.30 -23.31 0.03
N VAL A 118 -6.46 -22.48 -0.57
CA VAL A 118 -5.26 -22.88 -1.31
C VAL A 118 -4.09 -23.07 -0.36
N GLY A 119 -3.94 -22.17 0.61
CA GLY A 119 -2.84 -22.19 1.58
C GLY A 119 -2.69 -20.90 2.35
N THR A 120 -1.61 -20.79 3.12
CA THR A 120 -1.29 -19.62 3.93
C THR A 120 -0.25 -18.75 3.22
N ILE A 121 -0.51 -17.45 3.11
CA ILE A 121 0.40 -16.47 2.49
C ILE A 121 1.57 -16.22 3.44
N LEU A 122 2.79 -16.53 3.02
CA LEU A 122 4.01 -16.28 3.78
C LEU A 122 4.53 -14.87 3.54
N HIS A 123 4.71 -14.52 2.27
CA HIS A 123 5.25 -13.22 1.85
C HIS A 123 4.67 -12.78 0.51
N VAL A 124 4.81 -11.48 0.21
CA VAL A 124 4.65 -10.94 -1.15
C VAL A 124 6.03 -10.58 -1.67
N VAL A 125 6.40 -11.16 -2.80
CA VAL A 125 7.67 -10.92 -3.48
C VAL A 125 7.41 -9.99 -4.67
N ASP A 126 7.97 -8.78 -4.59
CA ASP A 126 7.86 -7.78 -5.66
C ASP A 126 9.21 -7.63 -6.38
N GLN A 127 9.60 -8.67 -7.10
CA GLN A 127 10.86 -8.72 -7.86
C GLN A 127 10.60 -9.25 -9.26
N GLY A 128 10.10 -8.40 -10.16
CA GLY A 128 9.85 -8.84 -11.53
C GLY A 128 8.84 -8.01 -12.28
N ALA A 129 8.17 -8.62 -13.25
CA ALA A 129 7.14 -7.96 -14.06
C ALA A 129 5.84 -7.70 -13.27
N TYR A 130 5.57 -8.49 -12.25
CA TYR A 130 4.41 -8.41 -11.36
C TYR A 130 4.72 -9.05 -10.01
N PRO A 131 3.99 -8.67 -8.94
CA PRO A 131 4.13 -9.28 -7.62
C PRO A 131 3.74 -10.76 -7.62
N MET A 132 4.33 -11.53 -6.71
CA MET A 132 4.00 -12.94 -6.47
C MET A 132 3.72 -13.17 -4.99
N LEU A 133 2.70 -13.97 -4.68
CA LEU A 133 2.48 -14.48 -3.33
C LEU A 133 3.31 -15.74 -3.12
N GLU A 134 4.15 -15.77 -2.09
CA GLU A 134 4.70 -17.00 -1.58
C GLU A 134 3.68 -17.63 -0.64
N VAL A 135 3.24 -18.85 -0.93
CA VAL A 135 2.16 -19.53 -0.23
C VAL A 135 2.67 -20.88 0.29
N ASP A 136 2.34 -21.18 1.54
CA ASP A 136 2.48 -22.52 2.12
C ASP A 136 1.20 -23.31 1.84
N PHE A 137 1.30 -24.31 0.99
CA PHE A 137 0.20 -25.22 0.62
C PHE A 137 -0.02 -26.35 1.64
N GLY A 138 0.74 -26.33 2.73
CA GLY A 138 0.74 -27.39 3.75
C GLY A 138 1.82 -28.46 3.54
N GLU A 139 2.05 -29.25 4.58
CA GLU A 139 3.05 -30.34 4.59
C GLU A 139 4.49 -29.90 4.23
N GLY A 140 4.81 -28.60 4.41
CA GLY A 140 6.10 -28.03 4.04
C GLY A 140 6.27 -27.76 2.54
N ASN A 141 5.20 -27.82 1.78
CA ASN A 141 5.20 -27.48 0.36
C ASN A 141 4.90 -25.99 0.17
N THR A 142 5.87 -25.26 -0.34
CA THR A 142 5.73 -23.83 -0.65
C THR A 142 5.83 -23.56 -2.15
N GLY A 143 5.17 -22.51 -2.61
CA GLY A 143 5.25 -22.10 -4.00
C GLY A 143 4.77 -20.68 -4.22
N PHE A 144 4.74 -20.26 -5.48
CA PHE A 144 4.47 -18.88 -5.84
C PHE A 144 3.21 -18.75 -6.71
N ILE A 145 2.29 -17.89 -6.29
CA ILE A 145 1.12 -17.51 -7.06
C ILE A 145 1.39 -16.13 -7.67
N PRO A 146 1.47 -16.01 -9.00
CA PRO A 146 1.68 -14.72 -9.65
C PRO A 146 0.42 -13.85 -9.57
N LEU A 147 0.61 -12.54 -9.39
CA LEU A 147 -0.44 -11.53 -9.34
C LEU A 147 -0.29 -10.52 -10.49
N PRO A 148 -0.45 -10.92 -11.74
CA PRO A 148 -0.47 -9.96 -12.84
C PRO A 148 -1.71 -9.05 -12.75
N GLU A 149 -1.68 -7.88 -13.39
CA GLU A 149 -2.72 -6.84 -13.29
C GLU A 149 -4.14 -7.34 -13.64
N HIS A 150 -4.25 -8.38 -14.45
CA HIS A 150 -5.56 -8.93 -14.86
C HIS A 150 -6.14 -9.97 -13.89
N VAL A 151 -5.39 -10.38 -12.85
CA VAL A 151 -5.92 -11.27 -11.81
C VAL A 151 -6.86 -10.48 -10.92
N THR A 152 -8.09 -10.94 -10.84
CA THR A 152 -9.07 -10.34 -9.92
C THR A 152 -8.77 -10.81 -8.50
N ILE A 153 -8.58 -9.85 -7.61
CA ILE A 153 -8.30 -10.09 -6.20
C ILE A 153 -9.45 -9.51 -5.38
N ASP A 154 -10.02 -10.33 -4.49
CA ASP A 154 -11.01 -9.86 -3.52
C ASP A 154 -10.40 -9.94 -2.11
N VAL A 155 -10.30 -8.78 -1.47
CA VAL A 155 -9.60 -8.61 -0.19
C VAL A 155 -10.59 -8.61 0.95
N LYS A 156 -10.72 -9.73 1.64
CA LYS A 156 -11.62 -9.90 2.80
C LYS A 156 -10.84 -9.67 4.09
N ARG A 157 -10.70 -8.41 4.49
CA ARG A 157 -9.90 -8.01 5.66
C ARG A 157 -10.40 -8.61 6.97
N ASP A 158 -11.71 -8.61 7.18
CA ASP A 158 -12.33 -9.14 8.40
C ASP A 158 -12.08 -10.66 8.57
N ALA A 159 -12.00 -11.37 7.44
CA ALA A 159 -11.73 -12.80 7.40
C ALA A 159 -10.24 -13.15 7.23
N GLN A 160 -9.37 -12.16 7.06
CA GLN A 160 -7.96 -12.34 6.72
C GLN A 160 -7.76 -13.29 5.53
N THR A 161 -8.48 -13.03 4.44
CA THR A 161 -8.54 -13.90 3.27
C THR A 161 -8.34 -13.10 1.99
N LEU A 162 -7.50 -13.61 1.08
CA LEU A 162 -7.43 -13.16 -0.31
C LEU A 162 -8.10 -14.19 -1.21
N VAL A 163 -9.17 -13.80 -1.90
CA VAL A 163 -9.81 -14.62 -2.93
C VAL A 163 -9.21 -14.24 -4.28
N LEU A 164 -8.62 -15.23 -4.94
CA LEU A 164 -7.84 -15.05 -6.16
C LEU A 164 -8.52 -15.79 -7.32
N ASP A 165 -8.51 -15.19 -8.49
CA ASP A 165 -8.93 -15.84 -9.73
C ASP A 165 -7.70 -16.53 -10.33
N LEU A 166 -7.51 -17.80 -9.95
CA LEU A 166 -6.30 -18.56 -10.33
C LEU A 166 -6.46 -19.19 -11.71
N PRO A 167 -5.39 -19.17 -12.54
CA PRO A 167 -5.39 -19.89 -13.80
C PRO A 167 -5.57 -21.40 -13.59
N ASP A 168 -6.32 -22.04 -14.50
CA ASP A 168 -6.48 -23.49 -14.49
C ASP A 168 -5.13 -24.22 -14.49
N GLY A 169 -5.00 -25.22 -13.65
CA GLY A 169 -3.81 -26.06 -13.54
C GLY A 169 -2.65 -25.44 -12.75
N LEU A 170 -2.76 -24.21 -12.24
CA LEU A 170 -1.69 -23.61 -11.42
C LEU A 170 -1.47 -24.43 -10.15
N LEU A 171 -2.54 -24.85 -9.50
CA LEU A 171 -2.47 -25.62 -8.25
C LEU A 171 -1.98 -27.06 -8.47
N ASP A 172 -2.20 -27.64 -9.66
CA ASP A 172 -1.74 -28.98 -10.00
C ASP A 172 -0.22 -29.10 -9.95
N VAL A 173 0.49 -28.02 -10.26
CA VAL A 173 1.96 -27.95 -10.18
C VAL A 173 2.48 -28.14 -8.76
N TYR A 174 1.71 -27.71 -7.76
CA TYR A 174 2.09 -27.78 -6.34
C TYR A 174 1.46 -28.97 -5.61
N SER A 175 0.45 -29.65 -6.19
CA SER A 175 -0.21 -30.82 -5.62
C SER A 175 0.52 -32.14 -5.88
N VAL A 176 1.59 -32.15 -6.70
CA VAL A 176 2.35 -33.35 -7.03
C VAL A 176 3.23 -33.73 -5.84
N SER A 177 2.72 -34.59 -4.96
CA SER A 177 3.54 -35.37 -4.06
C SER A 177 4.50 -36.25 -4.88
N TYR A 178 5.81 -35.98 -4.81
CA TYR A 178 6.82 -36.84 -5.36
C TYR A 178 6.75 -38.19 -4.63
N THR A 179 6.00 -39.14 -5.16
CA THR A 179 6.16 -40.54 -4.82
C THR A 179 7.52 -40.95 -5.35
N HIS A 180 8.49 -41.12 -4.46
CA HIS A 180 9.77 -41.76 -4.75
C HIS A 180 9.50 -43.12 -5.37
N LEU A 181 9.68 -43.22 -6.67
CA LEU A 181 9.87 -44.53 -7.32
C LEU A 181 11.20 -45.10 -6.85
N THR A 182 11.13 -45.92 -5.82
CA THR A 182 12.24 -46.81 -5.47
C THR A 182 12.47 -47.76 -6.63
N LEU A 183 13.56 -47.56 -7.36
CA LEU A 183 14.01 -48.52 -8.36
C LEU A 183 14.30 -49.87 -7.67
N PRO A 184 13.79 -51.00 -8.17
CA PRO A 184 14.11 -52.30 -7.62
C PRO A 184 15.58 -52.57 -7.92
N THR A 185 16.36 -52.74 -6.83
CA THR A 185 17.74 -53.24 -6.90
C THR A 185 17.69 -54.68 -7.39
N LYS A 186 18.20 -54.89 -8.59
CA LYS A 186 18.35 -56.24 -9.15
C LYS A 186 19.53 -56.96 -8.42
N ALA A 187 19.22 -58.04 -7.76
CA ALA A 187 20.20 -58.97 -7.19
C ALA A 187 21.03 -59.65 -8.28
#